data_76404e7b9b260e5fd8355627a69d1f27
#
_entry.id   76404e7b9b260e5fd8355627a69d1f27
#
_cell.length_a   1.000
_cell.length_b   1.000
_cell.length_c   1.000
_cell.angle_alpha   90.00
_cell.angle_beta   90.00
_cell.angle_gamma   90.00
#
_symmetry.space_group_name_H-M   'P 1'
#
loop_
_entity.id
_entity.type
_entity.pdbx_description
1 polymer ?
#
loop_
_entity_poly.entity_id
_entity_poly.type
_entity_poly.pdbx_seq_one_letter_code
_entity_poly.pdbx_strand_id
1 'polypeptide(L)'
;MFLSTSSTVLTSIGVFTLVTILLVWILLFAKSKLSPSGPVKLNINGEISEVESGNTLLSTLSNNKIFLPSACGGGGTCGMCRCQVTDGGGEILPTETGFFNRKQIQDNWRLGCQVKVKGDMTVKVPDEIFGIKKWECEVVSNYNVASFIKEFVVKLPEGENLDFLAGGYIQIDVPSIDVDYKNFDITAHPRLGKQPNEFQGEWDKFKLWDLKMKNDEPLFRAYSMANHPAEGNIVMLNIRIATPPWDRAKGGWADVNPGVCSSYVFNLKPGDIVTISGPYGEFHIKETEAEMIYIGGGAGMAPMRSHLFHLFHTLKTGRKVSYWYGGRSRRELFYIDDFQNIEKEFPNFTFNMVLSEPLPEDNWVAKTSMDDQAGDGFVGFVHQALIDNYLGKHDAPEDIEFYFCGPPMMNAAVLKMVDDFGVPVENVAFDDFGG
;
A
#
# COMPACT_ATOMS: atom_id res chain seq x y z
N MET A 1 8.12 -25.86 64.14
CA MET A 1 7.51 -26.19 62.82
C MET A 1 7.63 -25.05 61.80
N PHE A 2 7.53 -23.78 62.20
CA PHE A 2 7.64 -22.61 61.30
C PHE A 2 9.04 -22.39 60.71
N LEU A 3 10.14 -22.76 61.40
CA LEU A 3 11.51 -22.60 60.90
C LEU A 3 11.85 -23.56 59.73
N SER A 4 11.21 -24.73 59.65
CA SER A 4 11.44 -25.72 58.57
C SER A 4 10.76 -25.29 57.25
N THR A 5 9.59 -24.65 57.31
CA THR A 5 8.87 -24.16 56.12
C THR A 5 9.60 -22.98 55.49
N SER A 6 10.13 -22.02 56.24
CA SER A 6 10.93 -20.94 55.74
C SER A 6 12.22 -21.39 55.08
N SER A 7 12.90 -22.39 55.65
CA SER A 7 14.11 -22.99 55.05
C SER A 7 13.79 -23.66 53.73
N THR A 8 12.69 -24.42 53.65
CA THR A 8 12.26 -25.11 52.43
C THR A 8 11.90 -24.09 51.32
N VAL A 9 11.20 -23.02 51.67
CA VAL A 9 10.85 -21.95 50.70
C VAL A 9 12.11 -21.26 50.16
N LEU A 10 13.03 -20.89 51.04
CA LEU A 10 14.30 -20.27 50.63
C LEU A 10 15.14 -21.17 49.73
N THR A 11 15.22 -22.49 50.09
CA THR A 11 15.94 -23.44 49.26
C THR A 11 15.28 -23.63 47.89
N SER A 12 13.94 -23.71 47.85
CA SER A 12 13.19 -23.82 46.59
C SER A 12 13.38 -22.60 45.68
N ILE A 13 13.34 -21.38 46.23
CA ILE A 13 13.65 -20.14 45.51
C ILE A 13 15.08 -20.16 44.97
N GLY A 14 16.04 -20.56 45.83
CA GLY A 14 17.45 -20.66 45.43
C GLY A 14 17.68 -21.65 44.27
N VAL A 15 17.09 -22.83 44.35
CA VAL A 15 17.17 -23.85 43.29
C VAL A 15 16.50 -23.37 42.02
N PHE A 16 15.31 -22.78 42.10
CA PHE A 16 14.59 -22.26 40.94
C PHE A 16 15.40 -21.15 40.25
N THR A 17 15.92 -20.20 41.00
CA THR A 17 16.75 -19.13 40.50
C THR A 17 18.02 -19.65 39.80
N LEU A 18 18.69 -20.63 40.41
CA LEU A 18 19.91 -21.23 39.87
C LEU A 18 19.62 -21.98 38.56
N VAL A 19 18.52 -22.76 38.49
CA VAL A 19 18.09 -23.46 37.26
C VAL A 19 17.75 -22.45 36.18
N THR A 20 17.03 -21.38 36.52
CA THR A 20 16.67 -20.32 35.56
C THR A 20 17.91 -19.61 34.98
N ILE A 21 18.86 -19.25 35.84
CA ILE A 21 20.13 -18.65 35.41
C ILE A 21 20.93 -19.61 34.51
N LEU A 22 20.98 -20.90 34.88
CA LEU A 22 21.65 -21.91 34.06
C LEU A 22 21.00 -22.06 32.67
N LEU A 23 19.68 -22.11 32.61
CA LEU A 23 18.95 -22.18 31.34
C LEU A 23 19.19 -20.93 30.49
N VAL A 24 19.13 -19.73 31.08
CA VAL A 24 19.43 -18.47 30.39
C VAL A 24 20.88 -18.51 29.88
N TRP A 25 21.83 -18.95 30.68
CA TRP A 25 23.24 -19.06 30.27
C TRP A 25 23.42 -20.02 29.10
N ILE A 26 22.79 -21.23 29.17
CA ILE A 26 22.79 -22.20 28.06
C ILE A 26 22.19 -21.59 26.79
N LEU A 27 21.07 -20.91 26.90
CA LEU A 27 20.44 -20.24 25.75
C LEU A 27 21.34 -19.14 25.14
N LEU A 28 21.95 -18.30 25.98
CA LEU A 28 22.87 -17.27 25.50
C LEU A 28 24.13 -17.89 24.88
N PHE A 29 24.67 -18.92 25.47
CA PHE A 29 25.82 -19.69 24.93
C PHE A 29 25.47 -20.31 23.58
N ALA A 30 24.33 -21.02 23.51
CA ALA A 30 23.84 -21.59 22.27
C ALA A 30 23.59 -20.51 21.20
N LYS A 31 22.97 -19.40 21.57
CA LYS A 31 22.79 -18.24 20.67
C LYS A 31 24.13 -17.71 20.14
N SER A 32 25.12 -17.55 21.00
CA SER A 32 26.46 -17.05 20.61
C SER A 32 27.21 -17.99 19.67
N LYS A 33 26.94 -19.30 19.73
CA LYS A 33 27.56 -20.33 18.86
C LYS A 33 26.78 -20.60 17.59
N LEU A 34 25.44 -20.48 17.64
CA LEU A 34 24.55 -20.80 16.54
C LEU A 34 24.18 -19.57 15.69
N SER A 35 24.26 -18.38 16.25
CA SER A 35 24.05 -17.15 15.49
C SER A 35 25.37 -16.72 14.84
N PRO A 36 25.43 -16.61 13.50
CA PRO A 36 26.58 -16.05 12.83
C PRO A 36 26.81 -14.62 13.33
N SER A 37 28.03 -14.28 13.66
CA SER A 37 28.42 -12.93 14.06
C SER A 37 29.69 -12.54 13.31
N GLY A 38 29.68 -11.32 12.75
CA GLY A 38 30.80 -10.75 12.05
C GLY A 38 30.53 -10.48 10.57
N PRO A 39 31.48 -9.85 9.91
CA PRO A 39 31.38 -9.47 8.51
C PRO A 39 31.41 -10.70 7.60
N VAL A 40 30.58 -10.69 6.57
CA VAL A 40 30.48 -11.69 5.51
C VAL A 40 30.52 -11.02 4.15
N LYS A 41 30.90 -11.76 3.11
CA LYS A 41 30.95 -11.24 1.74
C LYS A 41 29.60 -11.43 1.05
N LEU A 42 29.03 -10.34 0.58
CA LEU A 42 27.84 -10.34 -0.25
C LEU A 42 28.23 -9.93 -1.67
N ASN A 43 28.11 -10.87 -2.60
CA ASN A 43 28.32 -10.61 -4.03
C ASN A 43 26.97 -10.28 -4.66
N ILE A 44 26.81 -9.05 -5.15
CA ILE A 44 25.59 -8.55 -5.78
C ILE A 44 25.89 -8.22 -7.23
N ASN A 45 25.31 -8.98 -8.16
CA ASN A 45 25.53 -8.84 -9.61
C ASN A 45 27.02 -8.79 -10.01
N GLY A 46 27.92 -9.42 -9.23
CA GLY A 46 29.36 -9.44 -9.47
C GLY A 46 30.16 -8.44 -8.63
N GLU A 47 29.52 -7.49 -7.95
CA GLU A 47 30.17 -6.57 -7.00
C GLU A 47 30.17 -7.17 -5.60
N ILE A 48 31.35 -7.19 -4.96
CA ILE A 48 31.51 -7.78 -3.62
C ILE A 48 31.55 -6.67 -2.58
N SER A 49 30.62 -6.74 -1.62
CA SER A 49 30.57 -5.87 -0.45
C SER A 49 30.75 -6.70 0.83
N GLU A 50 31.35 -6.10 1.84
CA GLU A 50 31.44 -6.68 3.18
C GLU A 50 30.26 -6.15 4.01
N VAL A 51 29.47 -7.07 4.59
CA VAL A 51 28.21 -6.75 5.29
C VAL A 51 28.14 -7.49 6.62
N GLU A 52 27.41 -6.95 7.59
CA GLU A 52 27.16 -7.64 8.87
C GLU A 52 26.15 -8.78 8.70
N SER A 53 26.49 -9.93 9.27
CA SER A 53 25.60 -11.09 9.27
C SER A 53 24.45 -10.96 10.30
N GLY A 54 23.39 -11.73 10.12
CA GLY A 54 22.26 -11.85 11.07
C GLY A 54 20.98 -11.14 10.65
N ASN A 55 21.05 -10.14 9.78
CA ASN A 55 19.89 -9.42 9.24
C ASN A 55 19.22 -10.17 8.07
N THR A 56 18.01 -9.74 7.69
CA THR A 56 17.41 -10.22 6.44
C THR A 56 18.19 -9.68 5.24
N LEU A 57 18.16 -10.40 4.11
CA LEU A 57 18.79 -9.95 2.89
C LEU A 57 18.18 -8.62 2.43
N LEU A 58 16.85 -8.43 2.57
CA LEU A 58 16.17 -7.18 2.27
C LEU A 58 16.77 -6.00 3.05
N SER A 59 16.92 -6.13 4.37
CA SER A 59 17.51 -5.08 5.20
C SER A 59 18.99 -4.85 4.88
N THR A 60 19.74 -5.93 4.62
CA THR A 60 21.16 -5.85 4.27
C THR A 60 21.36 -5.13 2.94
N LEU A 61 20.56 -5.42 1.91
CA LEU A 61 20.59 -4.73 0.63
C LEU A 61 20.22 -3.25 0.80
N SER A 62 19.18 -2.94 1.58
CA SER A 62 18.78 -1.56 1.86
C SER A 62 19.90 -0.74 2.53
N ASN A 63 20.62 -1.34 3.49
CA ASN A 63 21.77 -0.72 4.14
C ASN A 63 22.91 -0.43 3.15
N ASN A 64 22.98 -1.20 2.06
CA ASN A 64 23.93 -1.01 0.95
C ASN A 64 23.35 -0.15 -0.19
N LYS A 65 22.27 0.59 0.05
CA LYS A 65 21.59 1.47 -0.91
C LYS A 65 20.99 0.74 -2.13
N ILE A 66 20.65 -0.53 -1.96
CA ILE A 66 19.96 -1.35 -2.95
C ILE A 66 18.55 -1.64 -2.40
N PHE A 67 17.55 -0.98 -2.98
CA PHE A 67 16.19 -0.95 -2.42
C PHE A 67 15.26 -1.88 -3.18
N LEU A 68 15.11 -3.13 -2.70
CA LEU A 68 14.13 -4.07 -3.28
C LEU A 68 12.69 -3.59 -3.02
N PRO A 69 11.77 -3.80 -3.98
CA PRO A 69 10.35 -3.54 -3.77
C PRO A 69 9.82 -4.35 -2.58
N SER A 70 9.00 -3.73 -1.72
CA SER A 70 8.37 -4.45 -0.61
C SER A 70 7.16 -3.68 -0.08
N ALA A 71 5.96 -4.03 -0.54
CA ALA A 71 4.73 -3.38 -0.07
C ALA A 71 4.42 -3.70 1.40
N CYS A 72 4.72 -4.93 1.86
CA CYS A 72 4.49 -5.35 3.25
C CYS A 72 5.60 -4.92 4.23
N GLY A 73 6.65 -4.21 3.77
CA GLY A 73 7.75 -3.79 4.62
C GLY A 73 8.56 -4.95 5.22
N GLY A 74 8.70 -6.05 4.48
CA GLY A 74 9.46 -7.22 4.93
C GLY A 74 8.65 -8.29 5.67
N GLY A 75 7.32 -8.13 5.76
CA GLY A 75 6.43 -9.08 6.45
C GLY A 75 6.23 -10.43 5.74
N GLY A 76 6.75 -10.61 4.52
CA GLY A 76 6.66 -11.87 3.77
C GLY A 76 5.29 -12.14 3.11
N THR A 77 4.41 -11.15 3.03
CA THR A 77 3.03 -11.33 2.54
C THR A 77 2.77 -10.80 1.14
N CYS A 78 3.58 -9.88 0.62
CA CYS A 78 3.35 -9.27 -0.70
C CYS A 78 4.10 -9.96 -1.86
N GLY A 79 5.12 -10.76 -1.58
CA GLY A 79 5.90 -11.46 -2.60
C GLY A 79 6.76 -10.59 -3.52
N MET A 80 6.95 -9.29 -3.21
CA MET A 80 7.57 -8.33 -4.15
C MET A 80 9.09 -8.27 -4.06
N CYS A 81 9.69 -8.56 -2.88
CA CYS A 81 11.15 -8.47 -2.68
C CYS A 81 11.91 -9.66 -3.31
N ARG A 82 11.63 -9.92 -4.59
CA ARG A 82 12.17 -11.05 -5.35
C ARG A 82 13.60 -10.79 -5.76
N CYS A 83 14.47 -11.76 -5.51
CA CYS A 83 15.85 -11.79 -6.01
C CYS A 83 16.28 -13.23 -6.19
N GLN A 84 17.32 -13.47 -6.99
CA GLN A 84 17.91 -14.81 -7.11
C GLN A 84 19.07 -14.93 -6.12
N VAL A 85 19.04 -15.93 -5.23
CA VAL A 85 20.12 -16.21 -4.31
C VAL A 85 20.82 -17.49 -4.77
N THR A 86 21.86 -17.31 -5.58
CA THR A 86 22.52 -18.42 -6.25
C THR A 86 23.48 -19.20 -5.37
N ASP A 87 23.94 -18.60 -4.25
CA ASP A 87 24.77 -19.23 -3.24
C ASP A 87 24.54 -18.63 -1.86
N GLY A 88 24.64 -19.40 -0.80
CA GLY A 88 24.53 -18.96 0.59
C GLY A 88 23.08 -18.75 1.11
N GLY A 89 22.05 -18.90 0.27
CA GLY A 89 20.65 -18.62 0.63
C GLY A 89 19.94 -19.73 1.42
N GLY A 90 20.51 -20.93 1.48
CA GLY A 90 19.84 -22.10 2.02
C GLY A 90 18.63 -22.56 1.19
N GLU A 91 17.84 -23.47 1.73
CA GLU A 91 16.64 -23.96 1.05
C GLU A 91 15.50 -22.96 1.09
N ILE A 92 14.58 -23.04 0.10
CA ILE A 92 13.38 -22.21 0.06
C ILE A 92 12.47 -22.53 1.27
N LEU A 93 11.94 -21.48 1.90
CA LEU A 93 11.07 -21.64 3.05
C LEU A 93 9.61 -21.91 2.64
N PRO A 94 8.83 -22.65 3.45
CA PRO A 94 7.40 -22.85 3.18
C PRO A 94 6.62 -21.54 3.01
N THR A 95 7.05 -20.47 3.67
CA THR A 95 6.46 -19.12 3.55
C THR A 95 6.71 -18.44 2.20
N GLU A 96 7.65 -18.96 1.42
CA GLU A 96 8.02 -18.42 0.11
C GLU A 96 7.39 -19.19 -1.06
N THR A 97 7.05 -20.47 -0.85
CA THR A 97 6.64 -21.39 -1.93
C THR A 97 5.38 -20.94 -2.67
N GLY A 98 4.48 -20.22 -2.01
CA GLY A 98 3.25 -19.68 -2.62
C GLY A 98 3.49 -18.55 -3.63
N PHE A 99 4.69 -17.96 -3.66
CA PHE A 99 5.02 -16.83 -4.52
C PHE A 99 5.83 -17.22 -5.76
N PHE A 100 6.29 -18.47 -5.85
CA PHE A 100 7.17 -18.91 -6.92
C PHE A 100 6.65 -20.19 -7.58
N ASN A 101 6.71 -20.22 -8.91
CA ASN A 101 6.47 -21.45 -9.66
C ASN A 101 7.70 -22.38 -9.59
N ARG A 102 7.52 -23.64 -10.04
CA ARG A 102 8.58 -24.66 -10.00
C ARG A 102 9.89 -24.23 -10.69
N LYS A 103 9.79 -23.51 -11.81
CA LYS A 103 10.97 -23.03 -12.57
C LYS A 103 11.71 -21.96 -11.76
N GLN A 104 10.98 -21.00 -11.20
CA GLN A 104 11.57 -19.95 -10.37
C GLN A 104 12.29 -20.54 -9.14
N ILE A 105 11.72 -21.57 -8.50
CA ILE A 105 12.37 -22.27 -7.38
C ILE A 105 13.67 -22.92 -7.83
N GLN A 106 13.68 -23.57 -9.00
CA GLN A 106 14.89 -24.19 -9.58
C GLN A 106 15.95 -23.14 -9.96
N ASP A 107 15.51 -21.94 -10.36
CA ASP A 107 16.37 -20.79 -10.69
C ASP A 107 16.80 -20.00 -9.43
N ASN A 108 16.58 -20.55 -8.22
CA ASN A 108 16.94 -19.94 -6.94
C ASN A 108 16.31 -18.58 -6.64
N TRP A 109 15.08 -18.33 -7.13
CA TRP A 109 14.32 -17.16 -6.72
C TRP A 109 13.89 -17.28 -5.25
N ARG A 110 14.08 -16.18 -4.52
CA ARG A 110 13.80 -16.07 -3.09
C ARG A 110 13.13 -14.73 -2.78
N LEU A 111 12.48 -14.65 -1.64
CA LEU A 111 12.05 -13.38 -1.06
C LEU A 111 13.15 -12.82 -0.15
N GLY A 112 13.72 -11.66 -0.48
CA GLY A 112 14.81 -11.05 0.27
C GLY A 112 14.48 -10.83 1.76
N CYS A 113 13.20 -10.63 2.11
CA CYS A 113 12.76 -10.49 3.49
C CYS A 113 12.74 -11.82 4.27
N GLN A 114 12.69 -12.97 3.60
CA GLN A 114 12.67 -14.29 4.23
C GLN A 114 14.08 -14.92 4.31
N VAL A 115 15.01 -14.46 3.50
CA VAL A 115 16.40 -14.92 3.49
C VAL A 115 17.19 -14.17 4.56
N LYS A 116 17.90 -14.90 5.45
CA LYS A 116 18.83 -14.31 6.40
C LYS A 116 20.27 -14.44 5.93
N VAL A 117 21.01 -13.37 6.01
CA VAL A 117 22.45 -13.34 5.71
C VAL A 117 23.22 -13.98 6.86
N LYS A 118 23.62 -15.24 6.66
CA LYS A 118 24.31 -16.05 7.69
C LYS A 118 25.78 -16.31 7.38
N GLY A 119 26.21 -16.08 6.17
CA GLY A 119 27.56 -16.33 5.66
C GLY A 119 27.71 -15.66 4.30
N ASP A 120 28.83 -15.95 3.63
CA ASP A 120 29.06 -15.46 2.27
C ASP A 120 27.89 -15.85 1.37
N MET A 121 27.46 -14.91 0.50
CA MET A 121 26.26 -15.09 -0.31
C MET A 121 26.44 -14.44 -1.70
N THR A 122 25.85 -15.05 -2.70
CA THR A 122 25.78 -14.49 -4.06
C THR A 122 24.33 -14.27 -4.46
N VAL A 123 24.03 -13.01 -4.80
CA VAL A 123 22.67 -12.53 -5.11
C VAL A 123 22.67 -11.86 -6.48
N LYS A 124 21.63 -12.13 -7.25
CA LYS A 124 21.30 -11.36 -8.45
C LYS A 124 20.02 -10.59 -8.21
N VAL A 125 20.07 -9.29 -8.41
CA VAL A 125 18.91 -8.38 -8.37
C VAL A 125 18.65 -7.86 -9.78
N PRO A 126 17.39 -7.57 -10.16
CA PRO A 126 17.07 -6.93 -11.44
C PRO A 126 17.79 -5.58 -11.58
N ASP A 127 18.21 -5.26 -12.81
CA ASP A 127 19.01 -4.05 -13.07
C ASP A 127 18.23 -2.75 -12.75
N GLU A 128 16.91 -2.77 -12.88
CA GLU A 128 16.02 -1.65 -12.58
C GLU A 128 16.12 -1.19 -11.11
N ILE A 129 16.49 -2.11 -10.22
CA ILE A 129 16.65 -1.82 -8.79
C ILE A 129 17.77 -0.79 -8.51
N PHE A 130 18.81 -0.75 -9.36
CA PHE A 130 19.91 0.21 -9.20
C PHE A 130 19.53 1.65 -9.54
N GLY A 131 18.39 1.87 -10.21
CA GLY A 131 17.83 3.20 -10.48
C GLY A 131 17.07 3.80 -9.30
N ILE A 132 16.74 3.01 -8.28
CA ILE A 132 15.93 3.44 -7.15
C ILE A 132 16.77 4.31 -6.22
N LYS A 133 16.21 5.48 -5.88
CA LYS A 133 16.83 6.43 -4.96
C LYS A 133 16.00 6.62 -3.70
N LYS A 134 16.60 7.24 -2.70
CA LYS A 134 15.96 7.63 -1.44
C LYS A 134 16.18 9.12 -1.22
N TRP A 135 15.12 9.84 -0.83
CA TRP A 135 15.14 11.28 -0.61
C TRP A 135 14.49 11.66 0.72
N GLU A 136 14.97 12.72 1.31
CA GLU A 136 14.30 13.46 2.38
C GLU A 136 13.45 14.55 1.73
N CYS A 137 12.13 14.41 1.77
CA CYS A 137 11.17 15.26 1.11
C CYS A 137 10.43 16.13 2.11
N GLU A 138 10.12 17.37 1.73
CA GLU A 138 9.32 18.28 2.54
C GLU A 138 7.83 18.04 2.29
N VAL A 139 7.05 17.94 3.37
CA VAL A 139 5.58 17.87 3.30
C VAL A 139 5.03 19.23 2.85
N VAL A 140 4.35 19.25 1.70
CA VAL A 140 3.72 20.45 1.14
C VAL A 140 2.31 20.62 1.67
N SER A 141 1.53 19.53 1.68
CA SER A 141 0.15 19.52 2.17
C SER A 141 -0.26 18.13 2.67
N ASN A 142 -1.23 18.10 3.58
CA ASN A 142 -1.73 16.87 4.18
C ASN A 142 -3.19 17.03 4.62
N TYR A 143 -4.10 17.17 3.65
CA TYR A 143 -5.52 17.42 3.89
C TYR A 143 -6.37 16.17 3.74
N ASN A 144 -7.48 16.09 4.47
CA ASN A 144 -8.46 15.04 4.23
C ASN A 144 -9.23 15.31 2.92
N VAL A 145 -9.35 14.27 2.10
CA VAL A 145 -10.15 14.28 0.85
C VAL A 145 -11.44 13.47 1.00
N ALA A 146 -11.46 12.54 1.94
CA ALA A 146 -12.61 11.76 2.39
C ALA A 146 -12.53 11.56 3.90
N SER A 147 -13.55 10.96 4.52
CA SER A 147 -13.62 10.81 5.99
C SER A 147 -12.34 10.19 6.58
N PHE A 148 -11.75 9.23 5.88
CA PHE A 148 -10.62 8.45 6.37
C PHE A 148 -9.43 8.43 5.40
N ILE A 149 -9.39 9.34 4.42
CA ILE A 149 -8.34 9.39 3.39
C ILE A 149 -7.78 10.80 3.32
N LYS A 150 -6.46 10.89 3.32
CA LYS A 150 -5.71 12.12 3.06
C LYS A 150 -5.15 12.15 1.64
N GLU A 151 -5.14 13.35 1.05
CA GLU A 151 -4.20 13.72 0.01
C GLU A 151 -2.94 14.19 0.72
N PHE A 152 -1.86 13.45 0.54
CA PHE A 152 -0.55 13.75 1.11
C PHE A 152 0.40 14.12 -0.01
N VAL A 153 0.92 15.33 0.02
CA VAL A 153 1.83 15.85 -1.02
C VAL A 153 3.17 16.19 -0.42
N VAL A 154 4.23 15.66 -1.02
CA VAL A 154 5.61 16.01 -0.69
C VAL A 154 6.35 16.53 -1.90
N LYS A 155 7.34 17.37 -1.67
CA LYS A 155 8.24 17.92 -2.69
C LYS A 155 9.62 17.29 -2.56
N LEU A 156 10.19 16.85 -3.68
CA LEU A 156 11.55 16.36 -3.72
C LEU A 156 12.55 17.50 -3.47
N PRO A 157 13.77 17.18 -3.00
CA PRO A 157 14.85 18.16 -2.87
C PRO A 157 15.13 18.88 -4.19
N GLU A 158 15.65 20.10 -4.10
CA GLU A 158 16.02 20.89 -5.27
C GLU A 158 17.08 20.18 -6.13
N GLY A 159 16.83 20.11 -7.43
CA GLY A 159 17.72 19.43 -8.38
C GLY A 159 17.53 17.92 -8.51
N GLU A 160 16.68 17.32 -7.66
CA GLU A 160 16.29 15.90 -7.79
C GLU A 160 15.05 15.76 -8.66
N ASN A 161 14.94 14.63 -9.34
CA ASN A 161 13.77 14.26 -10.13
C ASN A 161 13.41 12.80 -9.89
N LEU A 162 12.11 12.51 -9.87
CA LEU A 162 11.56 11.18 -9.82
C LEU A 162 10.97 10.84 -11.18
N ASP A 163 11.74 10.12 -11.99
CA ASP A 163 11.26 9.55 -13.26
C ASP A 163 10.46 8.29 -12.96
N PHE A 164 9.18 8.28 -13.29
CA PHE A 164 8.31 7.12 -13.07
C PHE A 164 7.27 6.98 -14.18
N LEU A 165 6.73 5.77 -14.33
CA LEU A 165 5.57 5.51 -15.17
C LEU A 165 4.29 5.67 -14.34
N ALA A 166 3.24 6.21 -14.96
CA ALA A 166 1.92 6.32 -14.31
C ALA A 166 1.50 4.95 -13.74
N GLY A 167 0.95 4.95 -12.51
CA GLY A 167 0.64 3.74 -11.75
C GLY A 167 1.77 3.23 -10.86
N GLY A 168 2.97 3.82 -10.94
CA GLY A 168 4.07 3.51 -10.04
C GLY A 168 3.77 3.90 -8.58
N TYR A 169 4.57 3.35 -7.66
CA TYR A 169 4.47 3.62 -6.23
C TYR A 169 5.82 4.04 -5.62
N ILE A 170 5.76 4.61 -4.44
CA ILE A 170 6.93 4.90 -3.58
C ILE A 170 6.81 4.14 -2.27
N GLN A 171 7.92 4.08 -1.53
CA GLN A 171 7.93 3.60 -0.15
C GLN A 171 8.19 4.79 0.78
N ILE A 172 7.45 4.84 1.90
CA ILE A 172 7.65 5.81 2.98
C ILE A 172 8.36 5.09 4.13
N ASP A 173 9.48 5.64 4.57
CA ASP A 173 10.16 5.20 5.79
C ASP A 173 9.46 5.80 7.02
N VAL A 174 9.18 4.98 8.00
CA VAL A 174 8.61 5.38 9.29
C VAL A 174 9.64 5.15 10.39
N PRO A 175 10.04 6.18 11.14
CA PRO A 175 10.95 6.02 12.27
C PRO A 175 10.27 5.31 13.46
N SER A 176 11.04 4.99 14.49
CA SER A 176 10.46 4.67 15.80
C SER A 176 9.76 5.91 16.33
N ILE A 177 8.43 5.81 16.55
CA ILE A 177 7.57 6.94 16.93
C ILE A 177 6.26 6.44 17.55
N ASP A 178 5.79 7.18 18.57
CA ASP A 178 4.46 7.03 19.15
C ASP A 178 3.56 8.17 18.67
N VAL A 179 2.33 7.85 18.25
CA VAL A 179 1.37 8.81 17.69
C VAL A 179 0.04 8.72 18.45
N ASP A 180 -0.46 9.86 18.91
CA ASP A 180 -1.80 9.99 19.50
C ASP A 180 -2.75 10.63 18.46
N TYR A 181 -3.86 9.96 18.14
CA TYR A 181 -4.81 10.41 17.12
C TYR A 181 -5.48 11.74 17.48
N LYS A 182 -5.45 12.15 18.74
CA LYS A 182 -5.92 13.49 19.18
C LYS A 182 -5.13 14.64 18.56
N ASN A 183 -3.91 14.37 18.06
CA ASN A 183 -3.05 15.37 17.44
C ASN A 183 -3.25 15.50 15.92
N PHE A 184 -4.12 14.66 15.34
CA PHE A 184 -4.36 14.70 13.90
C PHE A 184 -5.14 15.94 13.47
N ASP A 185 -4.70 16.54 12.40
CA ASP A 185 -5.47 17.52 11.65
C ASP A 185 -6.24 16.79 10.52
N ILE A 186 -7.58 16.82 10.60
CA ILE A 186 -8.47 16.20 9.61
C ILE A 186 -9.23 17.25 8.78
N THR A 187 -8.67 18.44 8.69
CA THR A 187 -9.25 19.52 7.88
C THR A 187 -9.45 19.05 6.43
N ALA A 188 -10.64 19.30 5.89
CA ALA A 188 -10.97 18.98 4.52
C ALA A 188 -10.11 19.79 3.54
N HIS A 189 -9.74 19.16 2.42
CA HIS A 189 -8.95 19.81 1.39
C HIS A 189 -9.69 21.03 0.81
N PRO A 190 -9.11 22.24 0.80
CA PRO A 190 -9.81 23.48 0.40
C PRO A 190 -10.40 23.43 -1.02
N ARG A 191 -9.72 22.73 -1.94
CA ARG A 191 -10.14 22.61 -3.35
C ARG A 191 -11.42 21.78 -3.54
N LEU A 192 -11.80 20.95 -2.58
CA LEU A 192 -12.96 20.06 -2.71
C LEU A 192 -14.31 20.78 -2.45
N GLY A 193 -14.30 22.06 -2.09
CA GLY A 193 -15.52 22.81 -1.77
C GLY A 193 -16.27 22.35 -0.53
N LYS A 194 -15.63 21.48 0.29
CA LYS A 194 -16.19 20.94 1.54
C LYS A 194 -15.91 21.89 2.71
N GLN A 195 -16.71 21.78 3.78
CA GLN A 195 -16.45 22.54 5.01
C GLN A 195 -15.18 22.00 5.69
N PRO A 196 -14.36 22.86 6.34
CA PRO A 196 -13.13 22.43 6.99
C PRO A 196 -13.31 21.26 7.98
N ASN A 197 -14.43 21.20 8.68
CA ASN A 197 -14.77 20.15 9.65
C ASN A 197 -15.68 19.04 9.09
N GLU A 198 -15.79 18.91 7.78
CA GLU A 198 -16.68 17.98 7.08
C GLU A 198 -16.62 16.54 7.59
N PHE A 199 -15.44 16.10 7.98
CA PHE A 199 -15.18 14.71 8.33
C PHE A 199 -15.23 14.43 9.83
N GLN A 200 -15.34 15.44 10.69
CA GLN A 200 -15.25 15.29 12.14
C GLN A 200 -16.33 14.37 12.70
N GLY A 201 -17.55 14.46 12.18
CA GLY A 201 -18.67 13.63 12.66
C GLY A 201 -18.43 12.12 12.53
N GLU A 202 -17.73 11.65 11.48
CA GLU A 202 -17.38 10.24 11.34
C GLU A 202 -16.26 9.82 12.32
N TRP A 203 -15.30 10.71 12.59
CA TRP A 203 -14.24 10.47 13.57
C TRP A 203 -14.79 10.37 14.99
N ASP A 204 -15.73 11.25 15.35
CA ASP A 204 -16.41 11.24 16.65
C ASP A 204 -17.27 9.98 16.80
N LYS A 205 -18.07 9.65 15.79
CA LYS A 205 -18.94 8.46 15.73
C LYS A 205 -18.18 7.16 15.97
N PHE A 206 -17.03 7.00 15.32
CA PHE A 206 -16.19 5.82 15.46
C PHE A 206 -15.13 5.93 16.57
N LYS A 207 -15.12 7.01 17.37
CA LYS A 207 -14.18 7.23 18.47
C LYS A 207 -12.71 7.07 18.05
N LEU A 208 -12.35 7.57 16.87
CA LEU A 208 -10.99 7.46 16.36
C LEU A 208 -9.96 8.23 17.18
N TRP A 209 -10.39 9.31 17.83
CA TRP A 209 -9.57 10.14 18.72
C TRP A 209 -9.02 9.40 19.94
N ASP A 210 -9.60 8.25 20.30
CA ASP A 210 -9.15 7.44 21.43
C ASP A 210 -8.00 6.50 21.07
N LEU A 211 -7.68 6.38 19.77
CA LEU A 211 -6.63 5.50 19.28
C LEU A 211 -5.24 6.10 19.50
N LYS A 212 -4.28 5.21 19.67
CA LYS A 212 -2.85 5.50 19.74
C LYS A 212 -2.09 4.45 18.95
N MET A 213 -1.10 4.87 18.19
CA MET A 213 -0.21 3.98 17.48
C MET A 213 1.18 4.03 18.12
N LYS A 214 1.79 2.86 18.29
CA LYS A 214 3.15 2.71 18.78
C LYS A 214 4.01 2.01 17.76
N ASN A 215 5.20 2.54 17.50
CA ASN A 215 6.20 1.93 16.62
C ASN A 215 7.58 1.95 17.27
N ASP A 216 8.03 0.80 17.76
CA ASP A 216 9.30 0.68 18.47
C ASP A 216 10.51 0.55 17.52
N GLU A 217 10.30 0.12 16.26
CA GLU A 217 11.35 -0.13 15.28
C GLU A 217 11.03 0.54 13.93
N PRO A 218 12.04 1.11 13.24
CA PRO A 218 11.82 1.67 11.92
C PRO A 218 11.26 0.63 10.94
N LEU A 219 10.31 1.05 10.13
CA LEU A 219 9.73 0.24 9.07
C LEU A 219 9.41 1.11 7.85
N PHE A 220 8.98 0.49 6.76
CA PHE A 220 8.51 1.20 5.57
C PHE A 220 7.26 0.55 4.98
N ARG A 221 6.49 1.32 4.20
CA ARG A 221 5.31 0.86 3.47
C ARG A 221 5.23 1.52 2.10
N ALA A 222 4.66 0.77 1.15
CA ALA A 222 4.41 1.22 -0.22
C ALA A 222 3.09 1.98 -0.33
N TYR A 223 3.08 3.01 -1.18
CA TYR A 223 1.89 3.78 -1.55
C TYR A 223 1.96 4.18 -3.03
N SER A 224 0.90 3.86 -3.77
CA SER A 224 0.79 4.24 -5.17
C SER A 224 0.66 5.75 -5.32
N MET A 225 1.37 6.30 -6.30
CA MET A 225 1.33 7.74 -6.60
C MET A 225 0.01 8.13 -7.27
N ALA A 226 -0.56 9.23 -6.81
CA ALA A 226 -1.78 9.82 -7.39
C ALA A 226 -1.47 10.89 -8.43
N ASN A 227 -0.28 11.50 -8.38
CA ASN A 227 0.17 12.38 -9.45
C ASN A 227 0.61 11.57 -10.68
N HIS A 228 0.51 12.18 -11.87
CA HIS A 228 1.11 11.62 -13.07
C HIS A 228 2.48 12.30 -13.35
N PRO A 229 3.35 11.69 -14.19
CA PRO A 229 4.72 12.17 -14.36
C PRO A 229 4.87 13.66 -14.72
N ALA A 230 3.91 14.24 -15.44
CA ALA A 230 3.97 15.64 -15.88
C ALA A 230 3.52 16.67 -14.82
N GLU A 231 3.11 16.26 -13.62
CA GLU A 231 2.71 17.21 -12.55
C GLU A 231 3.90 17.83 -11.78
N GLY A 232 5.13 17.54 -12.22
CA GLY A 232 6.33 18.20 -11.69
C GLY A 232 6.99 17.43 -10.56
N ASN A 233 7.85 18.12 -9.80
CA ASN A 233 8.75 17.54 -8.81
C ASN A 233 8.06 17.30 -7.46
N ILE A 234 6.91 16.62 -7.50
CA ILE A 234 6.11 16.26 -6.33
C ILE A 234 5.79 14.76 -6.32
N VAL A 235 5.49 14.23 -5.14
CA VAL A 235 4.82 12.95 -4.95
C VAL A 235 3.51 13.23 -4.22
N MET A 236 2.40 12.86 -4.85
CA MET A 236 1.05 12.94 -4.29
C MET A 236 0.53 11.54 -4.02
N LEU A 237 0.00 11.32 -2.83
CA LEU A 237 -0.53 10.02 -2.39
C LEU A 237 -1.94 10.19 -1.85
N ASN A 238 -2.78 9.14 -2.00
CA ASN A 238 -4.05 9.04 -1.30
C ASN A 238 -3.94 7.96 -0.22
N ILE A 239 -3.84 8.37 1.03
CA ILE A 239 -3.54 7.47 2.14
C ILE A 239 -4.76 7.33 3.04
N ARG A 240 -5.28 6.11 3.15
CA ARG A 240 -6.33 5.77 4.09
C ARG A 240 -5.74 5.42 5.45
N ILE A 241 -6.33 5.98 6.53
CA ILE A 241 -5.99 5.55 7.90
C ILE A 241 -6.38 4.08 8.10
N ALA A 242 -5.44 3.25 8.51
CA ALA A 242 -5.68 1.85 8.84
C ALA A 242 -5.95 1.72 10.34
N THR A 243 -7.21 1.48 10.68
CA THR A 243 -7.68 1.31 12.05
C THR A 243 -7.61 -0.15 12.49
N PRO A 244 -7.58 -0.44 13.80
CA PRO A 244 -7.87 -1.77 14.30
C PRO A 244 -9.22 -2.29 13.79
N PRO A 245 -9.45 -3.61 13.76
CA PRO A 245 -10.79 -4.15 13.51
C PRO A 245 -11.79 -3.68 14.56
N TRP A 246 -13.04 -3.43 14.14
CA TRP A 246 -14.11 -3.11 15.06
C TRP A 246 -14.60 -4.37 15.78
N ASP A 247 -14.47 -4.41 17.10
CA ASP A 247 -15.00 -5.47 17.95
C ASP A 247 -16.45 -5.18 18.32
N ARG A 248 -17.38 -5.88 17.67
CA ARG A 248 -18.81 -5.71 17.90
C ARG A 248 -19.24 -6.08 19.33
N ALA A 249 -18.53 -7.02 19.97
CA ALA A 249 -18.85 -7.45 21.34
C ALA A 249 -18.48 -6.39 22.37
N LYS A 250 -17.39 -5.66 22.13
CA LYS A 250 -16.93 -4.55 22.99
C LYS A 250 -17.58 -3.21 22.62
N GLY A 251 -18.20 -3.09 21.45
CA GLY A 251 -18.68 -1.81 20.93
C GLY A 251 -17.57 -0.77 20.72
N GLY A 252 -16.38 -1.23 20.30
CA GLY A 252 -15.18 -0.40 20.13
C GLY A 252 -14.12 -1.09 19.29
N TRP A 253 -12.94 -0.51 19.23
CA TRP A 253 -11.80 -1.05 18.49
C TRP A 253 -11.19 -2.26 19.21
N ALA A 254 -10.70 -3.25 18.45
CA ALA A 254 -9.90 -4.34 18.99
C ALA A 254 -8.59 -3.80 19.59
N ASP A 255 -8.05 -4.50 20.58
CA ASP A 255 -6.79 -4.14 21.23
C ASP A 255 -5.58 -4.62 20.41
N VAL A 256 -5.44 -4.02 19.24
CA VAL A 256 -4.30 -4.20 18.33
C VAL A 256 -3.82 -2.82 17.88
N ASN A 257 -2.52 -2.73 17.56
CA ASN A 257 -1.93 -1.48 17.12
C ASN A 257 -2.54 -1.03 15.78
N PRO A 258 -2.92 0.24 15.62
CA PRO A 258 -3.33 0.79 14.33
C PRO A 258 -2.23 0.69 13.28
N GLY A 259 -2.58 0.90 12.01
CA GLY A 259 -1.62 0.90 10.91
C GLY A 259 -0.53 1.94 11.11
N VAL A 260 0.72 1.48 11.21
CA VAL A 260 1.86 2.33 11.62
C VAL A 260 2.11 3.46 10.63
N CYS A 261 2.30 3.14 9.34
CA CYS A 261 2.66 4.16 8.36
C CYS A 261 1.52 5.15 8.09
N SER A 262 0.27 4.68 8.00
CA SER A 262 -0.87 5.58 7.82
C SER A 262 -1.05 6.52 9.02
N SER A 263 -0.86 6.03 10.26
CA SER A 263 -0.88 6.88 11.45
C SER A 263 0.25 7.90 11.47
N TYR A 264 1.46 7.49 11.07
CA TYR A 264 2.59 8.39 10.92
C TYR A 264 2.28 9.52 9.93
N VAL A 265 1.80 9.18 8.73
CA VAL A 265 1.44 10.18 7.71
C VAL A 265 0.33 11.12 8.20
N PHE A 266 -0.70 10.59 8.87
CA PHE A 266 -1.78 11.45 9.41
C PHE A 266 -1.29 12.44 10.47
N ASN A 267 -0.16 12.15 11.13
CA ASN A 267 0.46 13.03 12.12
C ASN A 267 1.36 14.11 11.50
N LEU A 268 1.84 13.91 10.26
CA LEU A 268 2.73 14.86 9.58
C LEU A 268 1.99 16.16 9.20
N LYS A 269 2.74 17.26 9.25
CA LYS A 269 2.25 18.61 8.93
C LYS A 269 3.09 19.23 7.82
N PRO A 270 2.55 20.22 7.10
CA PRO A 270 3.34 21.00 6.15
C PRO A 270 4.64 21.54 6.78
N GLY A 271 5.76 21.35 6.09
CA GLY A 271 7.11 21.67 6.56
C GLY A 271 7.85 20.53 7.27
N ASP A 272 7.17 19.44 7.65
CA ASP A 272 7.86 18.25 8.18
C ASP A 272 8.66 17.55 7.07
N ILE A 273 9.70 16.81 7.46
CA ILE A 273 10.51 16.02 6.54
C ILE A 273 10.14 14.54 6.64
N VAL A 274 9.96 13.92 5.49
CA VAL A 274 9.67 12.49 5.36
C VAL A 274 10.63 11.85 4.37
N THR A 275 11.13 10.66 4.74
CA THR A 275 11.99 9.88 3.84
C THR A 275 11.16 8.99 2.93
N ILE A 276 11.35 9.13 1.63
CA ILE A 276 10.73 8.27 0.61
C ILE A 276 11.78 7.62 -0.26
N SER A 277 11.44 6.49 -0.87
CA SER A 277 12.25 5.84 -1.90
C SER A 277 11.37 5.41 -3.08
N GLY A 278 11.97 5.34 -4.27
CA GLY A 278 11.28 4.96 -5.50
C GLY A 278 12.07 5.30 -6.77
N PRO A 279 11.41 5.17 -7.95
CA PRO A 279 10.06 4.63 -8.14
C PRO A 279 10.04 3.10 -8.12
N TYR A 280 8.86 2.52 -7.86
CA TYR A 280 8.61 1.10 -7.97
C TYR A 280 7.31 0.84 -8.71
N GLY A 281 7.00 -0.40 -9.05
CA GLY A 281 5.70 -0.89 -9.51
C GLY A 281 5.71 -1.41 -10.93
N GLU A 282 4.69 -2.23 -11.21
CA GLU A 282 4.45 -2.86 -12.52
C GLU A 282 3.01 -2.62 -13.00
N PHE A 283 2.23 -1.83 -12.28
CA PHE A 283 0.86 -1.49 -12.63
C PHE A 283 0.87 -0.33 -13.64
N HIS A 284 1.09 -0.65 -14.91
CA HIS A 284 1.24 0.34 -15.98
C HIS A 284 0.17 0.22 -17.05
N ILE A 285 -0.07 1.31 -17.76
CA ILE A 285 -0.93 1.37 -18.93
C ILE A 285 -0.32 0.52 -20.04
N LYS A 286 -1.11 -0.38 -20.63
CA LYS A 286 -0.68 -1.22 -21.77
C LYS A 286 -0.73 -0.42 -23.07
N GLU A 287 0.25 -0.67 -23.93
CA GLU A 287 0.35 -0.07 -25.25
C GLU A 287 -0.48 -0.86 -26.27
N THR A 288 -1.80 -0.67 -26.26
CA THR A 288 -2.75 -1.29 -27.19
C THR A 288 -3.77 -0.27 -27.67
N GLU A 289 -4.70 -0.69 -28.54
CA GLU A 289 -5.82 0.13 -29.01
C GLU A 289 -7.16 -0.32 -28.40
N ALA A 290 -7.16 -1.30 -27.47
CA ALA A 290 -8.35 -1.81 -26.85
C ALA A 290 -9.09 -0.75 -26.03
N GLU A 291 -10.42 -0.89 -25.89
CA GLU A 291 -11.19 -0.11 -24.93
C GLU A 291 -10.68 -0.36 -23.51
N MET A 292 -10.76 0.68 -22.66
CA MET A 292 -10.28 0.62 -21.28
C MET A 292 -11.42 0.89 -20.29
N ILE A 293 -11.57 0.02 -19.30
CA ILE A 293 -12.45 0.25 -18.15
C ILE A 293 -11.61 0.38 -16.89
N TYR A 294 -11.70 1.55 -16.27
CA TYR A 294 -11.10 1.84 -14.96
C TYR A 294 -12.15 1.69 -13.86
N ILE A 295 -11.80 1.02 -12.75
CA ILE A 295 -12.68 0.86 -11.60
C ILE A 295 -11.91 1.23 -10.35
N GLY A 296 -12.37 2.25 -9.63
CA GLY A 296 -11.70 2.77 -8.45
C GLY A 296 -12.60 2.86 -7.22
N GLY A 297 -11.99 2.77 -6.03
CA GLY A 297 -12.69 2.97 -4.77
C GLY A 297 -11.75 3.35 -3.63
N GLY A 298 -12.14 4.34 -2.84
CA GLY A 298 -11.34 4.79 -1.70
C GLY A 298 -9.92 5.22 -2.08
N ALA A 299 -8.89 4.75 -1.37
CA ALA A 299 -7.49 5.06 -1.65
C ALA A 299 -6.97 4.50 -2.98
N GLY A 300 -7.67 3.51 -3.57
CA GLY A 300 -7.39 3.03 -4.93
C GLY A 300 -7.57 4.09 -6.01
N MET A 301 -8.10 5.26 -5.66
CA MET A 301 -8.09 6.46 -6.50
C MET A 301 -6.67 6.84 -6.95
N ALA A 302 -5.64 6.61 -6.13
CA ALA A 302 -4.28 7.07 -6.44
C ALA A 302 -3.77 6.60 -7.81
N PRO A 303 -3.62 5.28 -8.07
CA PRO A 303 -3.16 4.83 -9.39
C PRO A 303 -4.17 5.13 -10.50
N MET A 304 -5.48 5.16 -10.22
CA MET A 304 -6.51 5.52 -11.22
C MET A 304 -6.31 6.95 -11.70
N ARG A 305 -6.11 7.91 -10.77
CA ARG A 305 -5.84 9.31 -11.12
C ARG A 305 -4.54 9.43 -11.92
N SER A 306 -3.48 8.77 -11.49
CA SER A 306 -2.19 8.79 -12.18
C SER A 306 -2.31 8.32 -13.63
N HIS A 307 -2.97 7.20 -13.88
CA HIS A 307 -3.21 6.65 -15.22
C HIS A 307 -4.07 7.58 -16.07
N LEU A 308 -5.24 7.97 -15.58
CA LEU A 308 -6.22 8.75 -16.35
C LEU A 308 -5.68 10.14 -16.71
N PHE A 309 -4.99 10.80 -15.76
CA PHE A 309 -4.34 12.08 -16.06
C PHE A 309 -3.21 11.93 -17.08
N HIS A 310 -2.43 10.86 -17.02
CA HIS A 310 -1.40 10.58 -18.01
C HIS A 310 -2.00 10.31 -19.39
N LEU A 311 -3.05 9.48 -19.48
CA LEU A 311 -3.74 9.17 -20.73
C LEU A 311 -4.29 10.42 -21.43
N PHE A 312 -4.94 11.32 -20.68
CA PHE A 312 -5.64 12.46 -21.26
C PHE A 312 -4.81 13.73 -21.32
N HIS A 313 -4.00 14.04 -20.32
CA HIS A 313 -3.20 15.27 -20.32
C HIS A 313 -1.85 15.11 -21.00
N THR A 314 -1.24 13.93 -20.99
CA THR A 314 0.08 13.70 -21.62
C THR A 314 -0.03 12.98 -22.95
N LEU A 315 -0.65 11.78 -22.98
CA LEU A 315 -0.71 10.95 -24.19
C LEU A 315 -1.79 11.41 -25.18
N LYS A 316 -2.80 12.15 -24.72
CA LYS A 316 -3.96 12.57 -25.53
C LYS A 316 -4.59 11.37 -26.25
N THR A 317 -4.83 10.29 -25.51
CA THR A 317 -5.28 9.01 -26.09
C THR A 317 -6.59 9.16 -26.87
N GLY A 318 -6.68 8.47 -28.01
CA GLY A 318 -7.92 8.32 -28.78
C GLY A 318 -8.76 7.09 -28.39
N ARG A 319 -8.24 6.25 -27.48
CA ARG A 319 -8.93 5.03 -27.03
C ARG A 319 -10.20 5.40 -26.28
N LYS A 320 -11.22 4.56 -26.38
CA LYS A 320 -12.43 4.67 -25.56
C LYS A 320 -12.10 4.27 -24.12
N VAL A 321 -12.39 5.16 -23.18
CA VAL A 321 -12.07 4.98 -21.76
C VAL A 321 -13.29 5.30 -20.92
N SER A 322 -13.63 4.42 -19.99
CA SER A 322 -14.64 4.71 -18.97
C SER A 322 -14.05 4.53 -17.56
N TYR A 323 -14.38 5.47 -16.68
CA TYR A 323 -14.00 5.38 -15.27
C TYR A 323 -15.23 5.21 -14.38
N TRP A 324 -15.26 4.11 -13.62
CA TRP A 324 -16.32 3.76 -12.68
C TRP A 324 -15.79 3.94 -11.26
N TYR A 325 -16.26 4.99 -10.60
CA TYR A 325 -15.78 5.39 -9.28
C TYR A 325 -16.79 5.10 -8.20
N GLY A 326 -16.48 4.12 -7.31
CA GLY A 326 -17.32 3.66 -6.22
C GLY A 326 -16.99 4.32 -4.89
N GLY A 327 -18.04 4.77 -4.19
CA GLY A 327 -17.97 5.25 -2.81
C GLY A 327 -19.20 4.83 -1.99
N ARG A 328 -19.14 5.01 -0.67
CA ARG A 328 -20.33 4.77 0.18
C ARG A 328 -21.36 5.88 -0.01
N SER A 329 -20.93 7.12 0.12
CA SER A 329 -21.74 8.33 -0.03
C SER A 329 -20.95 9.39 -0.79
N ARG A 330 -21.59 10.46 -1.22
CA ARG A 330 -20.95 11.55 -1.97
C ARG A 330 -19.75 12.16 -1.22
N ARG A 331 -19.83 12.22 0.10
CA ARG A 331 -18.75 12.72 0.95
C ARG A 331 -17.45 11.93 0.80
N GLU A 332 -17.53 10.64 0.44
CA GLU A 332 -16.37 9.76 0.28
C GLU A 332 -15.75 9.82 -1.13
N LEU A 333 -16.40 10.52 -2.07
CA LEU A 333 -15.84 10.76 -3.41
C LEU A 333 -15.00 12.05 -3.44
N PHE A 334 -13.89 12.04 -4.17
CA PHE A 334 -13.00 13.20 -4.34
C PHE A 334 -12.42 13.25 -5.75
N TYR A 335 -11.88 14.38 -6.16
CA TYR A 335 -11.44 14.70 -7.54
C TYR A 335 -12.57 14.65 -8.59
N ILE A 336 -13.83 14.80 -8.18
CA ILE A 336 -15.00 14.72 -9.07
C ILE A 336 -14.86 15.74 -10.21
N ASP A 337 -14.58 16.99 -9.85
CA ASP A 337 -14.47 18.09 -10.82
C ASP A 337 -13.34 17.85 -11.84
N ASP A 338 -12.23 17.24 -11.38
CA ASP A 338 -11.10 16.93 -12.24
C ASP A 338 -11.50 15.95 -13.35
N PHE A 339 -12.20 14.85 -12.99
CA PHE A 339 -12.66 13.86 -13.98
C PHE A 339 -13.81 14.36 -14.84
N GLN A 340 -14.72 15.17 -14.30
CA GLN A 340 -15.76 15.84 -15.09
C GLN A 340 -15.17 16.82 -16.10
N ASN A 341 -14.05 17.46 -15.79
CA ASN A 341 -13.37 18.33 -16.73
C ASN A 341 -12.70 17.53 -17.86
N ILE A 342 -12.09 16.37 -17.55
CA ILE A 342 -11.59 15.45 -18.59
C ILE A 342 -12.74 15.00 -19.49
N GLU A 343 -13.89 14.60 -18.91
CA GLU A 343 -15.07 14.17 -19.68
C GLU A 343 -15.61 15.26 -20.64
N LYS A 344 -15.59 16.53 -20.21
CA LYS A 344 -15.98 17.66 -21.06
C LYS A 344 -14.98 17.94 -22.18
N GLU A 345 -13.69 17.75 -21.93
CA GLU A 345 -12.60 18.01 -22.89
C GLU A 345 -12.44 16.87 -23.91
N PHE A 346 -12.66 15.61 -23.47
CA PHE A 346 -12.37 14.41 -24.25
C PHE A 346 -13.65 13.56 -24.47
N PRO A 347 -14.24 13.57 -25.68
CA PRO A 347 -15.49 12.86 -25.97
C PRO A 347 -15.38 11.33 -25.92
N ASN A 348 -14.16 10.80 -25.88
CA ASN A 348 -13.86 9.36 -25.73
C ASN A 348 -13.67 8.94 -24.26
N PHE A 349 -13.91 9.82 -23.29
CA PHE A 349 -13.90 9.52 -21.87
C PHE A 349 -15.29 9.65 -21.26
N THR A 350 -15.66 8.69 -20.39
CA THR A 350 -16.88 8.74 -19.59
C THR A 350 -16.56 8.56 -18.10
N PHE A 351 -17.14 9.41 -17.27
CA PHE A 351 -16.98 9.35 -15.82
C PHE A 351 -18.28 8.94 -15.13
N ASN A 352 -18.28 7.78 -14.43
CA ASN A 352 -19.44 7.19 -13.80
C ASN A 352 -19.24 7.08 -12.29
N MET A 353 -19.99 7.85 -11.52
CA MET A 353 -20.00 7.75 -10.06
C MET A 353 -21.04 6.74 -9.59
N VAL A 354 -20.69 5.96 -8.55
CA VAL A 354 -21.57 4.93 -7.97
C VAL A 354 -21.55 5.01 -6.45
N LEU A 355 -22.72 5.19 -5.82
CA LEU A 355 -22.82 5.22 -4.35
C LEU A 355 -23.50 3.95 -3.84
N SER A 356 -22.83 3.24 -2.91
CA SER A 356 -23.44 2.04 -2.31
C SER A 356 -24.44 2.38 -1.20
N GLU A 357 -24.26 3.50 -0.53
CA GLU A 357 -25.09 3.96 0.61
C GLU A 357 -25.25 5.49 0.54
N PRO A 358 -25.98 6.03 -0.47
CA PRO A 358 -26.20 7.47 -0.55
C PRO A 358 -26.95 7.96 0.69
N LEU A 359 -26.47 9.05 1.28
CA LEU A 359 -27.05 9.67 2.46
C LEU A 359 -28.14 10.70 2.05
N PRO A 360 -29.14 10.98 2.91
CA PRO A 360 -30.15 12.00 2.59
C PRO A 360 -29.54 13.38 2.27
N GLU A 361 -28.47 13.75 2.96
CA GLU A 361 -27.74 15.00 2.74
C GLU A 361 -26.98 15.06 1.40
N ASP A 362 -26.73 13.93 0.77
CA ASP A 362 -26.08 13.88 -0.56
C ASP A 362 -26.98 14.46 -1.65
N ASN A 363 -28.31 14.51 -1.43
CA ASN A 363 -29.32 14.89 -2.42
C ASN A 363 -29.10 14.16 -3.76
N TRP A 364 -28.69 12.89 -3.69
CA TRP A 364 -28.27 12.10 -4.84
C TRP A 364 -29.42 11.74 -5.76
N VAL A 365 -29.30 12.13 -7.01
CA VAL A 365 -30.24 11.74 -8.06
C VAL A 365 -29.68 10.54 -8.81
N ALA A 366 -30.29 9.37 -8.61
CA ALA A 366 -29.83 8.15 -9.25
C ALA A 366 -30.10 8.16 -10.77
N LYS A 367 -29.06 7.85 -11.57
CA LYS A 367 -29.22 7.61 -13.01
C LYS A 367 -30.03 6.35 -13.27
N THR A 368 -30.85 6.39 -14.29
CA THR A 368 -31.69 5.26 -14.77
C THR A 368 -31.04 4.52 -15.95
N SER A 369 -30.10 5.14 -16.64
CA SER A 369 -29.32 4.58 -17.75
C SER A 369 -28.03 5.40 -17.99
N MET A 370 -27.16 4.92 -18.89
CA MET A 370 -25.97 5.66 -19.31
C MET A 370 -26.32 7.00 -20.01
N ASP A 371 -27.46 7.09 -20.67
CA ASP A 371 -27.90 8.30 -21.40
C ASP A 371 -28.61 9.32 -20.49
N ASP A 372 -28.84 8.96 -19.23
CA ASP A 372 -29.51 9.85 -18.27
C ASP A 372 -28.58 10.97 -17.84
N GLN A 373 -28.86 12.19 -18.37
CA GLN A 373 -28.09 13.40 -18.09
C GLN A 373 -28.60 14.16 -16.85
N ALA A 374 -29.74 13.76 -16.29
CA ALA A 374 -30.33 14.43 -15.13
C ALA A 374 -29.83 13.85 -13.79
N GLY A 375 -29.36 12.60 -13.80
CA GLY A 375 -28.84 11.91 -12.62
C GLY A 375 -27.38 12.25 -12.34
N ASP A 376 -27.01 12.22 -11.07
CA ASP A 376 -25.63 12.40 -10.61
C ASP A 376 -24.76 11.17 -10.87
N GLY A 377 -25.34 9.95 -10.74
CA GLY A 377 -24.65 8.69 -10.92
C GLY A 377 -25.52 7.50 -10.47
N PHE A 378 -24.95 6.32 -10.41
CA PHE A 378 -25.68 5.10 -10.09
C PHE A 378 -25.74 4.81 -8.58
N VAL A 379 -26.63 3.89 -8.18
CA VAL A 379 -26.73 3.38 -6.81
C VAL A 379 -26.45 1.90 -6.78
N GLY A 380 -25.67 1.43 -5.80
CA GLY A 380 -25.28 0.05 -5.60
C GLY A 380 -23.77 -0.14 -5.55
N PHE A 381 -23.31 -1.38 -5.70
CA PHE A 381 -21.88 -1.67 -5.79
C PHE A 381 -21.35 -1.37 -7.20
N VAL A 382 -20.15 -0.82 -7.30
CA VAL A 382 -19.59 -0.32 -8.55
C VAL A 382 -19.51 -1.38 -9.65
N HIS A 383 -19.12 -2.61 -9.33
CA HIS A 383 -19.08 -3.73 -10.30
C HIS A 383 -20.47 -4.09 -10.80
N GLN A 384 -21.49 -4.08 -9.92
CA GLN A 384 -22.88 -4.39 -10.33
C GLN A 384 -23.45 -3.27 -11.22
N ALA A 385 -23.22 -2.01 -10.86
CA ALA A 385 -23.63 -0.87 -11.68
C ALA A 385 -22.99 -0.92 -13.09
N LEU A 386 -21.71 -1.31 -13.16
CA LEU A 386 -21.01 -1.52 -14.43
C LEU A 386 -21.66 -2.66 -15.26
N ILE A 387 -21.96 -3.80 -14.64
CA ILE A 387 -22.64 -4.92 -15.32
C ILE A 387 -23.99 -4.48 -15.88
N ASP A 388 -24.85 -3.91 -15.03
CA ASP A 388 -26.25 -3.61 -15.36
C ASP A 388 -26.38 -2.53 -16.43
N ASN A 389 -25.48 -1.57 -16.44
CA ASN A 389 -25.62 -0.39 -17.29
C ASN A 389 -24.69 -0.39 -18.52
N TYR A 390 -23.63 -1.16 -18.51
CA TYR A 390 -22.66 -1.15 -19.59
C TYR A 390 -22.21 -2.56 -20.02
N LEU A 391 -21.50 -3.30 -19.16
CA LEU A 391 -20.80 -4.52 -19.55
C LEU A 391 -21.75 -5.63 -20.01
N GLY A 392 -22.90 -5.80 -19.35
CA GLY A 392 -23.92 -6.80 -19.73
C GLY A 392 -24.60 -6.54 -21.06
N LYS A 393 -24.34 -5.39 -21.70
CA LYS A 393 -24.86 -4.99 -23.01
C LYS A 393 -23.76 -4.82 -24.05
N HIS A 394 -22.52 -5.05 -23.68
CA HIS A 394 -21.37 -4.90 -24.56
C HIS A 394 -21.22 -6.13 -25.46
N ASP A 395 -20.94 -5.92 -26.75
CA ASP A 395 -20.88 -7.00 -27.74
C ASP A 395 -19.68 -7.95 -27.55
N ALA A 396 -18.54 -7.41 -27.06
CA ALA A 396 -17.30 -8.15 -26.88
C ALA A 396 -16.59 -7.68 -25.58
N PRO A 397 -17.12 -8.01 -24.40
CA PRO A 397 -16.51 -7.59 -23.12
C PRO A 397 -15.13 -8.22 -22.87
N GLU A 398 -14.84 -9.36 -23.48
CA GLU A 398 -13.56 -10.07 -23.41
C GLU A 398 -12.39 -9.30 -24.07
N ASP A 399 -12.68 -8.38 -24.99
CA ASP A 399 -11.68 -7.57 -25.70
C ASP A 399 -11.29 -6.28 -24.93
N ILE A 400 -11.95 -6.00 -23.81
CA ILE A 400 -11.73 -4.79 -23.01
C ILE A 400 -10.56 -4.99 -22.05
N GLU A 401 -9.76 -3.97 -21.85
CA GLU A 401 -8.75 -3.92 -20.80
C GLU A 401 -9.33 -3.33 -19.50
N PHE A 402 -9.16 -4.06 -18.42
CA PHE A 402 -9.64 -3.66 -17.08
C PHE A 402 -8.48 -3.24 -16.19
N TYR A 403 -8.60 -2.05 -15.61
CA TYR A 403 -7.67 -1.49 -14.63
C TYR A 403 -8.42 -1.16 -13.35
N PHE A 404 -8.05 -1.75 -12.22
CA PHE A 404 -8.77 -1.45 -10.99
C PHE A 404 -7.89 -1.45 -9.75
N CYS A 405 -8.32 -0.65 -8.78
CA CYS A 405 -7.73 -0.59 -7.46
C CYS A 405 -8.77 -0.11 -6.43
N GLY A 406 -8.85 -0.80 -5.31
CA GLY A 406 -9.78 -0.42 -4.25
C GLY A 406 -9.76 -1.37 -3.06
N PRO A 407 -10.78 -1.31 -2.19
CA PRO A 407 -10.89 -2.21 -1.06
C PRO A 407 -10.89 -3.69 -1.48
N PRO A 408 -10.34 -4.61 -0.67
CA PRO A 408 -10.23 -6.04 -1.03
C PRO A 408 -11.54 -6.69 -1.49
N MET A 409 -12.67 -6.33 -0.86
CA MET A 409 -13.98 -6.83 -1.29
C MET A 409 -14.40 -6.34 -2.69
N MET A 410 -14.03 -5.11 -3.05
CA MET A 410 -14.26 -4.56 -4.39
C MET A 410 -13.38 -5.29 -5.41
N ASN A 411 -12.07 -5.42 -5.14
CA ASN A 411 -11.15 -6.12 -6.01
C ASN A 411 -11.60 -7.57 -6.25
N ALA A 412 -12.00 -8.29 -5.21
CA ALA A 412 -12.51 -9.65 -5.34
C ALA A 412 -13.80 -9.74 -6.21
N ALA A 413 -14.71 -8.78 -6.05
CA ALA A 413 -15.93 -8.72 -6.85
C ALA A 413 -15.65 -8.38 -8.32
N VAL A 414 -14.70 -7.49 -8.60
CA VAL A 414 -14.28 -7.14 -9.95
C VAL A 414 -13.55 -8.31 -10.60
N LEU A 415 -12.64 -9.01 -9.89
CA LEU A 415 -11.97 -10.22 -10.40
C LEU A 415 -12.98 -11.29 -10.80
N LYS A 416 -13.98 -11.52 -9.94
CA LYS A 416 -15.07 -12.45 -10.30
C LYS A 416 -15.85 -11.97 -11.53
N MET A 417 -16.18 -10.70 -11.62
CA MET A 417 -16.88 -10.12 -12.77
C MET A 417 -16.12 -10.35 -14.07
N VAL A 418 -14.83 -10.00 -14.13
CA VAL A 418 -14.04 -10.16 -15.37
C VAL A 418 -13.89 -11.63 -15.75
N ASP A 419 -13.78 -12.55 -14.79
CA ASP A 419 -13.78 -14.00 -15.02
C ASP A 419 -15.14 -14.49 -15.59
N ASP A 420 -16.25 -14.06 -14.98
CA ASP A 420 -17.62 -14.40 -15.43
C ASP A 420 -17.90 -13.91 -16.88
N PHE A 421 -17.26 -12.81 -17.32
CA PHE A 421 -17.36 -12.28 -18.69
C PHE A 421 -16.29 -12.83 -19.64
N GLY A 422 -15.45 -13.77 -19.20
CA GLY A 422 -14.45 -14.43 -20.02
C GLY A 422 -13.27 -13.53 -20.43
N VAL A 423 -13.00 -12.47 -19.68
CA VAL A 423 -11.89 -11.55 -19.97
C VAL A 423 -10.56 -12.28 -19.77
N PRO A 424 -9.66 -12.30 -20.76
CA PRO A 424 -8.34 -12.90 -20.62
C PRO A 424 -7.52 -12.24 -19.50
N VAL A 425 -6.73 -13.03 -18.79
CA VAL A 425 -5.92 -12.52 -17.65
C VAL A 425 -4.94 -11.43 -18.08
N GLU A 426 -4.46 -11.48 -19.30
CA GLU A 426 -3.62 -10.44 -19.91
C GLU A 426 -4.34 -9.11 -20.11
N ASN A 427 -5.68 -9.09 -20.15
CA ASN A 427 -6.48 -7.88 -20.23
C ASN A 427 -6.87 -7.32 -18.84
N VAL A 428 -6.42 -7.95 -17.78
CA VAL A 428 -6.71 -7.54 -16.41
C VAL A 428 -5.45 -7.04 -15.73
N ALA A 429 -5.48 -5.82 -15.24
CA ALA A 429 -4.43 -5.23 -14.43
C ALA A 429 -5.04 -4.62 -13.16
N PHE A 430 -4.45 -4.90 -12.01
CA PHE A 430 -4.93 -4.33 -10.75
C PHE A 430 -3.79 -4.15 -9.75
N ASP A 431 -4.01 -3.19 -8.85
CA ASP A 431 -3.13 -2.98 -7.71
C ASP A 431 -3.87 -3.39 -6.43
N ASP A 432 -3.20 -4.14 -5.56
CA ASP A 432 -3.74 -4.61 -4.29
C ASP A 432 -2.88 -4.11 -3.14
N PHE A 433 -3.46 -3.25 -2.32
CA PHE A 433 -2.75 -2.66 -1.17
C PHE A 433 -2.62 -3.61 0.02
N GLY A 434 -3.09 -4.85 -0.10
CA GLY A 434 -3.14 -5.81 0.97
C GLY A 434 -4.19 -5.46 2.02
N GLY A 435 -4.85 -6.47 2.58
CA GLY A 435 -5.83 -6.33 3.66
C GLY A 435 -5.24 -6.76 5.01
#